data_c972d5b83f982615746bcdb90184b39f
#
_entry.id   c972d5b83f982615746bcdb90184b39f
#
_cell.length_a   1.000
_cell.length_b   1.000
_cell.length_c   1.000
_cell.angle_alpha   90.00
_cell.angle_beta   90.00
_cell.angle_gamma   90.00
#
_symmetry.space_group_name_H-M   'P 1'
#
loop_
_entity.id
_entity.type
_entity.pdbx_description
1 polymer ?
#
loop_
_entity_poly.entity_id
_entity_poly.type
_entity_poly.pdbx_seq_one_letter_code
_entity_poly.pdbx_strand_id
1 'polypeptide(L)'
;MSLFSLVMLTLSAIIGSGWLFGAGMAAQIAGPAAIISWILGAVIIGLIALNYIELGTMFPTSGGMSQYAAFSHGPLLGFVAGWSNWLSLLTIIPIEAVAAVQYMSSWPWAWANWTRGFLRHGDITNEGLVIVFLFILAFTLLNFWSVKLLTRFTSFI
;
A
#
# COMPACT_ATOMS: atom_id res chain seq x y z
N MET A 1 -10.77 12.65 -15.52
CA MET A 1 -9.67 11.67 -15.62
C MET A 1 -10.09 10.58 -16.62
N SER A 2 -9.15 10.12 -17.46
CA SER A 2 -9.44 8.99 -18.36
C SER A 2 -9.50 7.67 -17.55
N LEU A 3 -10.20 6.65 -18.11
CA LEU A 3 -10.24 5.31 -17.51
C LEU A 3 -8.81 4.75 -17.28
N PHE A 4 -7.92 4.97 -18.24
CA PHE A 4 -6.52 4.55 -18.14
C PHE A 4 -5.81 5.21 -16.95
N SER A 5 -5.98 6.52 -16.75
CA SER A 5 -5.38 7.24 -15.62
C SER A 5 -5.90 6.73 -14.28
N LEU A 6 -7.20 6.41 -14.18
CA LEU A 6 -7.79 5.82 -12.98
C LEU A 6 -7.21 4.44 -12.68
N VAL A 7 -7.11 3.57 -13.69
CA VAL A 7 -6.53 2.23 -13.55
C VAL A 7 -5.06 2.32 -13.12
N MET A 8 -4.25 3.17 -13.75
CA MET A 8 -2.83 3.34 -13.40
C MET A 8 -2.66 3.87 -11.98
N LEU A 9 -3.49 4.82 -11.56
CA LEU A 9 -3.46 5.36 -10.21
C LEU A 9 -3.83 4.30 -9.16
N THR A 10 -4.83 3.47 -9.45
CA THR A 10 -5.23 2.37 -8.57
C THR A 10 -4.15 1.30 -8.49
N LEU A 11 -3.56 0.91 -9.63
CA LEU A 11 -2.46 -0.05 -9.65
C LEU A 11 -1.24 0.47 -8.88
N SER A 12 -0.88 1.74 -9.02
CA SER A 12 0.24 2.33 -8.27
C SER A 12 0.01 2.37 -6.76
N ALA A 13 -1.25 2.43 -6.32
CA ALA A 13 -1.61 2.37 -4.91
C ALA A 13 -1.60 0.94 -4.34
N ILE A 14 -1.75 -0.08 -5.18
CA ILE A 14 -1.79 -1.50 -4.77
C ILE A 14 -0.40 -2.12 -4.84
N ILE A 15 0.38 -1.78 -5.89
CA ILE A 15 1.74 -2.33 -6.09
C ILE A 15 2.70 -1.61 -5.15
N GLY A 16 3.02 -2.25 -4.04
CA GLY A 16 3.99 -1.79 -3.05
C GLY A 16 4.97 -2.91 -2.71
N SER A 17 5.69 -2.78 -1.61
CA SER A 17 6.64 -3.80 -1.12
C SER A 17 5.95 -5.12 -0.74
N GLY A 18 4.68 -5.07 -0.37
CA GLY A 18 3.91 -6.21 0.13
C GLY A 18 3.84 -7.39 -0.83
N TRP A 19 3.78 -7.17 -2.15
CA TRP A 19 3.74 -8.27 -3.12
C TRP A 19 5.05 -9.04 -3.20
N LEU A 20 6.19 -8.38 -3.01
CA LEU A 20 7.51 -9.02 -3.00
C LEU A 20 7.72 -9.81 -1.70
N PHE A 21 7.48 -9.20 -0.55
CA PHE A 21 7.60 -9.88 0.75
C PHE A 21 6.55 -10.98 0.91
N GLY A 22 5.30 -10.72 0.51
CA GLY A 22 4.23 -11.70 0.58
C GLY A 22 4.50 -12.92 -0.27
N ALA A 23 5.05 -12.77 -1.46
CA ALA A 23 5.45 -13.89 -2.32
C ALA A 23 6.54 -14.73 -1.65
N GLY A 24 7.56 -14.10 -1.08
CA GLY A 24 8.63 -14.78 -0.34
C GLY A 24 8.13 -15.54 0.88
N MET A 25 7.29 -14.91 1.70
CA MET A 25 6.70 -15.53 2.88
C MET A 25 5.77 -16.70 2.52
N ALA A 26 4.92 -16.52 1.52
CA ALA A 26 4.04 -17.59 1.04
C ALA A 26 4.84 -18.80 0.51
N ALA A 27 5.93 -18.55 -0.21
CA ALA A 27 6.81 -19.60 -0.70
C ALA A 27 7.55 -20.33 0.44
N GLN A 28 7.93 -19.61 1.50
CA GLN A 28 8.56 -20.25 2.68
C GLN A 28 7.59 -21.14 3.46
N ILE A 29 6.31 -20.77 3.55
CA ILE A 29 5.30 -21.51 4.32
C ILE A 29 4.74 -22.67 3.49
N ALA A 30 4.35 -22.41 2.25
CA ALA A 30 3.61 -23.33 1.40
C ALA A 30 4.45 -23.96 0.26
N GLY A 31 5.72 -23.56 0.11
CA GLY A 31 6.57 -24.03 -0.98
C GLY A 31 5.92 -23.79 -2.36
N PRO A 32 5.99 -24.75 -3.29
CA PRO A 32 5.37 -24.63 -4.62
C PRO A 32 3.86 -24.41 -4.60
N ALA A 33 3.16 -24.84 -3.52
CA ALA A 33 1.73 -24.64 -3.36
C ALA A 33 1.32 -23.17 -3.15
N ALA A 34 2.28 -22.28 -2.92
CA ALA A 34 2.04 -20.83 -2.85
C ALA A 34 1.34 -20.28 -4.11
N ILE A 35 1.65 -20.84 -5.29
CA ILE A 35 1.00 -20.44 -6.55
C ILE A 35 -0.52 -20.69 -6.47
N ILE A 36 -0.92 -21.86 -5.95
CA ILE A 36 -2.34 -22.20 -5.78
C ILE A 36 -3.01 -21.23 -4.81
N SER A 37 -2.35 -20.90 -3.71
CA SER A 37 -2.85 -19.94 -2.72
C SER A 37 -3.08 -18.55 -3.34
N TRP A 38 -2.18 -18.09 -4.21
CA TRP A 38 -2.34 -16.83 -4.93
C TRP A 38 -3.53 -16.85 -5.90
N ILE A 39 -3.72 -17.96 -6.63
CA ILE A 39 -4.85 -18.10 -7.55
C ILE A 39 -6.17 -18.10 -6.77
N LEU A 40 -6.25 -18.88 -5.68
CA LEU A 40 -7.44 -18.92 -4.82
C LEU A 40 -7.72 -17.55 -4.20
N GLY A 41 -6.70 -16.86 -3.71
CA GLY A 41 -6.79 -15.50 -3.19
C GLY A 41 -7.33 -14.53 -4.24
N ALA A 42 -6.81 -14.59 -5.48
CA ALA A 42 -7.27 -13.75 -6.57
C ALA A 42 -8.75 -13.99 -6.91
N VAL A 43 -9.21 -15.25 -6.90
CA VAL A 43 -10.64 -15.59 -7.12
C VAL A 43 -11.51 -15.01 -6.02
N ILE A 44 -11.13 -15.19 -4.75
CA ILE A 44 -11.89 -14.68 -3.59
C ILE A 44 -11.98 -13.15 -3.65
N ILE A 45 -10.85 -12.48 -3.87
CA ILE A 45 -10.82 -11.00 -3.98
C ILE A 45 -11.62 -10.53 -5.19
N GLY A 46 -11.56 -11.26 -6.31
CA GLY A 46 -12.37 -10.98 -7.50
C GLY A 46 -13.88 -11.03 -7.21
N LEU A 47 -14.35 -12.04 -6.47
CA LEU A 47 -15.76 -12.14 -6.06
C LEU A 47 -16.16 -10.98 -5.12
N ILE A 48 -15.28 -10.57 -4.20
CA ILE A 48 -15.51 -9.40 -3.36
C ILE A 48 -15.60 -8.14 -4.20
N ALA A 49 -14.69 -7.98 -5.19
CA ALA A 49 -14.66 -6.81 -6.07
C ALA A 49 -15.96 -6.65 -6.86
N LEU A 50 -16.62 -7.74 -7.28
CA LEU A 50 -17.92 -7.68 -7.95
C LEU A 50 -18.98 -7.00 -7.09
N ASN A 51 -19.03 -7.27 -5.78
CA ASN A 51 -19.93 -6.58 -4.86
C ASN A 51 -19.62 -5.08 -4.77
N TYR A 52 -18.33 -4.70 -4.81
CA TYR A 52 -17.94 -3.29 -4.79
C TYR A 52 -18.30 -2.57 -6.08
N ILE A 53 -18.27 -3.24 -7.22
CA ILE A 53 -18.73 -2.68 -8.50
C ILE A 53 -20.23 -2.36 -8.43
N GLU A 54 -21.03 -3.28 -7.90
CA GLU A 54 -22.46 -3.07 -7.72
C GLU A 54 -22.75 -1.92 -6.76
N LEU A 55 -22.11 -1.91 -5.56
CA LEU A 55 -22.26 -0.84 -4.59
C LEU A 55 -21.83 0.52 -5.15
N GLY A 56 -20.72 0.57 -5.91
CA GLY A 56 -20.23 1.80 -6.53
C GLY A 56 -21.17 2.37 -7.61
N THR A 57 -21.90 1.52 -8.31
CA THR A 57 -22.91 1.95 -9.28
C THR A 57 -24.21 2.37 -8.61
N MET A 58 -24.62 1.68 -7.53
CA MET A 58 -25.81 2.03 -6.76
C MET A 58 -25.66 3.32 -5.95
N PHE A 59 -24.48 3.55 -5.39
CA PHE A 59 -24.19 4.68 -4.51
C PHE A 59 -22.95 5.45 -5.01
N PRO A 60 -23.06 6.27 -6.06
CA PRO A 60 -21.92 7.02 -6.64
C PRO A 60 -21.55 8.21 -5.76
N THR A 61 -21.27 7.94 -4.48
CA THR A 61 -20.89 8.95 -3.48
C THR A 61 -19.43 8.76 -3.05
N SER A 62 -18.77 9.85 -2.65
CA SER A 62 -17.45 9.77 -2.07
C SER A 62 -17.51 9.19 -0.65
N GLY A 63 -16.49 8.43 -0.24
CA GLY A 63 -16.42 7.83 1.11
C GLY A 63 -16.20 6.31 1.11
N GLY A 64 -16.37 5.64 -0.04
CA GLY A 64 -16.03 4.22 -0.22
C GLY A 64 -16.64 3.30 0.83
N MET A 65 -15.82 2.43 1.42
CA MET A 65 -16.27 1.42 2.41
C MET A 65 -17.02 2.01 3.59
N SER A 66 -16.59 3.17 4.10
CA SER A 66 -17.24 3.84 5.23
C SER A 66 -18.70 4.21 4.89
N GLN A 67 -18.90 4.76 3.70
CA GLN A 67 -20.22 5.19 3.26
C GLN A 67 -21.14 3.99 2.98
N TYR A 68 -20.63 2.96 2.32
CA TYR A 68 -21.39 1.74 2.06
C TYR A 68 -21.81 1.01 3.34
N ALA A 69 -20.89 0.95 4.33
CA ALA A 69 -21.22 0.40 5.64
C ALA A 69 -22.24 1.25 6.39
N ALA A 70 -22.20 2.58 6.27
CA ALA A 70 -23.17 3.48 6.88
C ALA A 70 -24.58 3.31 6.26
N PHE A 71 -24.67 3.14 4.94
CA PHE A 71 -25.95 2.93 4.26
C PHE A 71 -26.58 1.57 4.57
N SER A 72 -25.77 0.53 4.68
CA SER A 72 -26.28 -0.83 4.91
C SER A 72 -26.52 -1.17 6.38
N HIS A 73 -25.69 -0.65 7.28
CA HIS A 73 -25.67 -1.06 8.70
C HIS A 73 -25.74 0.11 9.69
N GLY A 74 -25.88 1.32 9.18
CA GLY A 74 -26.02 2.53 9.99
C GLY A 74 -24.70 3.23 10.37
N PRO A 75 -24.80 4.41 11.02
CA PRO A 75 -23.65 5.32 11.20
C PRO A 75 -22.51 4.72 12.04
N LEU A 76 -22.83 3.87 13.02
CA LEU A 76 -21.83 3.27 13.89
C LEU A 76 -20.88 2.35 13.10
N LEU A 77 -21.43 1.47 12.27
CA LEU A 77 -20.61 0.57 11.45
C LEU A 77 -19.90 1.31 10.32
N GLY A 78 -20.50 2.37 9.79
CA GLY A 78 -19.84 3.31 8.89
C GLY A 78 -18.60 3.96 9.52
N PHE A 79 -18.72 4.41 10.78
CA PHE A 79 -17.59 4.96 11.53
C PHE A 79 -16.49 3.91 11.77
N VAL A 80 -16.86 2.71 12.22
CA VAL A 80 -15.88 1.62 12.46
C VAL A 80 -15.14 1.25 11.18
N ALA A 81 -15.85 1.13 10.05
CA ALA A 81 -15.26 0.84 8.75
C ALA A 81 -14.30 1.95 8.30
N GLY A 82 -14.70 3.21 8.47
CA GLY A 82 -13.87 4.38 8.14
C GLY A 82 -12.61 4.46 9.01
N TRP A 83 -12.75 4.24 10.30
CA TRP A 83 -11.63 4.22 11.23
C TRP A 83 -10.64 3.09 10.92
N SER A 84 -11.14 1.89 10.66
CA SER A 84 -10.30 0.73 10.30
C SER A 84 -9.55 0.97 9.00
N ASN A 85 -10.21 1.54 8.00
CA ASN A 85 -9.58 1.89 6.73
C ASN A 85 -8.51 2.97 6.90
N TRP A 86 -8.78 3.99 7.72
CA TRP A 86 -7.81 5.03 8.03
C TRP A 86 -6.56 4.47 8.73
N LEU A 87 -6.74 3.61 9.74
CA LEU A 87 -5.63 2.94 10.42
C LEU A 87 -4.82 2.08 9.46
N SER A 88 -5.47 1.33 8.57
CA SER A 88 -4.78 0.52 7.56
C SER A 88 -3.91 1.38 6.65
N LEU A 89 -4.42 2.49 6.15
CA LEU A 89 -3.65 3.41 5.30
C LEU A 89 -2.50 4.08 6.06
N LEU A 90 -2.71 4.44 7.33
CA LEU A 90 -1.67 5.05 8.17
C LEU A 90 -0.49 4.11 8.38
N THR A 91 -0.73 2.81 8.53
CA THR A 91 0.32 1.81 8.76
C THR A 91 1.11 1.45 7.50
N ILE A 92 0.58 1.67 6.31
CA ILE A 92 1.28 1.39 5.05
C ILE A 92 2.54 2.26 4.92
N ILE A 93 2.49 3.54 5.29
CA ILE A 93 3.62 4.46 5.13
C ILE A 93 4.88 3.98 5.85
N PRO A 94 4.85 3.66 7.16
CA PRO A 94 6.03 3.14 7.84
C PRO A 94 6.44 1.75 7.33
N ILE A 95 5.51 0.89 6.95
CA ILE A 95 5.83 -0.43 6.39
C ILE A 95 6.64 -0.29 5.09
N GLU A 96 6.24 0.59 4.17
CA GLU A 96 6.97 0.83 2.93
C GLU A 96 8.35 1.46 3.18
N ALA A 97 8.46 2.36 4.16
CA ALA A 97 9.75 2.95 4.53
C ALA A 97 10.71 1.90 5.13
N VAL A 98 10.20 1.01 5.99
CA VAL A 98 10.94 -0.14 6.54
C VAL A 98 11.39 -1.07 5.43
N ALA A 99 10.48 -1.41 4.51
CA ALA A 99 10.76 -2.25 3.37
C ALA A 99 11.88 -1.67 2.48
N ALA A 100 11.83 -0.37 2.20
CA ALA A 100 12.87 0.30 1.43
C ALA A 100 14.25 0.15 2.08
N VAL A 101 14.36 0.32 3.40
CA VAL A 101 15.62 0.14 4.14
C VAL A 101 16.09 -1.31 4.11
N GLN A 102 15.18 -2.29 4.22
CA GLN A 102 15.51 -3.70 4.09
C GLN A 102 16.07 -4.02 2.70
N TYR A 103 15.48 -3.49 1.63
CA TYR A 103 16.02 -3.66 0.28
C TYR A 103 17.38 -3.00 0.11
N MET A 104 17.58 -1.79 0.65
CA MET A 104 18.87 -1.10 0.60
C MET A 104 19.98 -1.92 1.25
N SER A 105 19.69 -2.64 2.33
CA SER A 105 20.68 -3.47 3.04
C SER A 105 21.17 -4.66 2.22
N SER A 106 20.40 -5.10 1.22
CA SER A 106 20.72 -6.22 0.34
C SER A 106 21.36 -5.81 -1.00
N TRP A 107 21.64 -4.54 -1.22
CA TRP A 107 22.24 -4.06 -2.46
C TRP A 107 23.61 -4.64 -2.71
N PRO A 108 23.87 -5.19 -3.93
CA PRO A 108 25.12 -5.89 -4.23
C PRO A 108 26.30 -4.96 -4.54
N TRP A 109 26.05 -3.66 -4.68
CA TRP A 109 27.06 -2.70 -5.13
C TRP A 109 28.05 -2.30 -4.03
N ALA A 110 29.33 -2.20 -4.39
CA ALA A 110 30.39 -1.85 -3.46
C ALA A 110 30.20 -0.47 -2.81
N TRP A 111 29.64 0.50 -3.53
CA TRP A 111 29.34 1.84 -2.97
C TRP A 111 28.23 1.84 -1.93
N ALA A 112 27.42 0.79 -1.91
CA ALA A 112 26.30 0.64 -0.98
C ALA A 112 26.67 -0.17 0.27
N ASN A 113 27.94 -0.47 0.53
CA ASN A 113 28.36 -1.29 1.68
C ASN A 113 27.91 -0.71 3.04
N TRP A 114 27.75 0.61 3.13
CA TRP A 114 27.26 1.29 4.33
C TRP A 114 25.81 0.93 4.68
N THR A 115 24.99 0.55 3.67
CA THR A 115 23.58 0.18 3.92
C THR A 115 23.44 -1.19 4.58
N ARG A 116 24.48 -2.04 4.50
CA ARG A 116 24.46 -3.38 5.12
C ARG A 116 24.40 -3.34 6.64
N GLY A 117 24.80 -2.22 7.25
CA GLY A 117 24.70 -1.97 8.68
C GLY A 117 23.27 -1.67 9.16
N PHE A 118 22.33 -1.45 8.25
CA PHE A 118 20.94 -1.11 8.61
C PHE A 118 20.12 -2.28 9.15
N LEU A 119 20.56 -3.51 8.87
CA LEU A 119 19.95 -4.72 9.44
C LEU A 119 21.01 -5.52 10.22
N ARG A 120 20.59 -6.04 11.38
CA ARG A 120 21.32 -7.01 12.20
C ARG A 120 20.38 -8.15 12.59
N HIS A 121 20.74 -9.38 12.22
CA HIS A 121 19.93 -10.58 12.52
C HIS A 121 18.46 -10.50 12.05
N GLY A 122 18.17 -9.72 11.03
CA GLY A 122 16.80 -9.52 10.52
C GLY A 122 16.08 -8.30 11.12
N ASP A 123 16.61 -7.71 12.19
CA ASP A 123 16.05 -6.52 12.83
C ASP A 123 16.72 -5.24 12.31
N ILE A 124 15.94 -4.15 12.27
CA ILE A 124 16.44 -2.84 11.86
C ILE A 124 17.28 -2.23 12.99
N THR A 125 18.50 -1.80 12.68
CA THR A 125 19.38 -1.10 13.61
C THR A 125 18.90 0.35 13.84
N ASN A 126 19.46 1.01 14.88
CA ASN A 126 19.15 2.43 15.12
C ASN A 126 19.52 3.33 13.93
N GLU A 127 20.60 3.00 13.22
CA GLU A 127 20.99 3.70 11.99
C GLU A 127 19.93 3.49 10.89
N GLY A 128 19.43 2.26 10.73
CA GLY A 128 18.35 1.93 9.84
C GLY A 128 17.04 2.68 10.18
N LEU A 129 16.70 2.80 11.48
CA LEU A 129 15.54 3.56 11.94
C LEU A 129 15.64 5.06 11.60
N VAL A 130 16.82 5.65 11.67
CA VAL A 130 17.02 7.04 11.23
C VAL A 130 16.71 7.19 9.75
N ILE A 131 17.15 6.25 8.91
CA ILE A 131 16.86 6.27 7.48
C ILE A 131 15.36 6.06 7.21
N VAL A 132 14.70 5.14 7.94
CA VAL A 132 13.22 4.97 7.88
C VAL A 132 12.52 6.30 8.17
N PHE A 133 12.93 6.98 9.23
CA PHE A 133 12.35 8.28 9.60
C PHE A 133 12.56 9.33 8.50
N LEU A 134 13.77 9.39 7.93
CA LEU A 134 14.06 10.30 6.83
C LEU A 134 13.23 10.00 5.58
N PHE A 135 12.97 8.73 5.25
CA PHE A 135 12.07 8.36 4.17
C PHE A 135 10.63 8.81 4.44
N ILE A 136 10.11 8.56 5.64
CA ILE A 136 8.77 9.01 6.03
C ILE A 136 8.66 10.53 5.91
N LEU A 137 9.65 11.26 6.39
CA LEU A 137 9.70 12.71 6.29
C LEU A 137 9.75 13.18 4.83
N ALA A 138 10.62 12.57 4.01
CA ALA A 138 10.75 12.90 2.60
C ALA A 138 9.44 12.64 1.83
N PHE A 139 8.82 11.48 2.02
CA PHE A 139 7.52 11.16 1.39
C PHE A 139 6.42 12.10 1.85
N THR A 140 6.39 12.47 3.13
CA THR A 140 5.42 13.43 3.65
C THR A 140 5.60 14.81 3.02
N LEU A 141 6.83 15.29 2.93
CA LEU A 141 7.15 16.58 2.29
C LEU A 141 6.84 16.55 0.79
N LEU A 142 7.21 15.48 0.08
CA LEU A 142 6.89 15.31 -1.34
C LEU A 142 5.38 15.29 -1.56
N ASN A 143 4.62 14.60 -0.70
CA ASN A 143 3.17 14.55 -0.81
C ASN A 143 2.53 15.91 -0.54
N PHE A 144 3.06 16.66 0.43
CA PHE A 144 2.59 18.02 0.73
C PHE A 144 2.79 18.99 -0.46
N TRP A 145 3.90 18.86 -1.19
CA TRP A 145 4.16 19.68 -2.41
C TRP A 145 3.54 19.08 -3.67
N SER A 146 3.45 17.76 -3.76
CA SER A 146 2.96 17.04 -4.95
C SER A 146 1.48 17.29 -5.22
N VAL A 147 0.65 17.52 -4.20
CA VAL A 147 -0.76 17.89 -4.43
C VAL A 147 -0.88 19.18 -5.21
N LYS A 148 -0.02 20.19 -4.94
CA LYS A 148 0.04 21.43 -5.71
C LYS A 148 0.65 21.24 -7.12
N LEU A 149 1.60 20.33 -7.26
CA LEU A 149 2.18 19.97 -8.55
C LEU A 149 1.21 19.13 -9.39
N LEU A 150 0.57 18.12 -8.81
CA LEU A 150 -0.43 17.30 -9.49
C LEU A 150 -1.61 18.14 -9.99
N THR A 151 -2.11 19.06 -9.17
CA THR A 151 -3.19 19.98 -9.59
C THR A 151 -2.73 20.94 -10.70
N ARG A 152 -1.48 21.33 -10.75
CA ARG A 152 -0.93 22.11 -11.87
C ARG A 152 -0.77 21.26 -13.14
N PHE A 153 -0.30 20.03 -13.03
CA PHE A 153 -0.17 19.13 -14.19
C PHE A 153 -1.52 18.67 -14.73
N THR A 154 -2.51 18.38 -13.88
CA THR A 154 -3.86 17.99 -14.31
C THR A 154 -4.69 19.15 -14.85
N SER A 155 -4.32 20.41 -14.59
CA SER A 155 -4.96 21.57 -15.22
C SER A 155 -4.33 21.96 -16.55
N PHE A 156 -3.26 21.29 -16.99
CA PHE A 156 -2.59 21.52 -18.27
C PHE A 156 -2.95 20.49 -19.35
N ILE A 157 -3.74 19.47 -19.00
CA ILE A 157 -4.27 18.44 -19.89
C ILE A 157 -5.80 18.57 -19.95
#